data_5ef07e43576a3c2c4211cc65d482850c
#
_entry.id   5ef07e43576a3c2c4211cc65d482850c
#
_cell.length_a   1.000
_cell.length_b   1.000
_cell.length_c   1.000
_cell.angle_alpha   90.00
_cell.angle_beta   90.00
_cell.angle_gamma   90.00
#
_symmetry.space_group_name_H-M   'P 1'
#
loop_
_entity.id
_entity.type
_entity.pdbx_description
1 polymer ?
#
loop_
_entity_poly.entity_id
_entity_poly.type
_entity_poly.pdbx_seq_one_letter_code
_entity_poly.pdbx_strand_id
1 'polypeptide(L)'
;MKEIVEKLIKLNKTISTMESCTGGYVANGITTIPGASSVFMFGAITYSNDYKIKMGVSSEDIEEYSVYSAIVANDMSKTICSYTNSNYGIGITGKLNKSDPNNLSGDDNRVYISIYSKDEDLFYNEEIIVMYSDRCRCKEMVFEKVVEMLHKII
;
A
#
# COMPACT_ATOMS: atom_id res chain seq x y z
N MET A 1 14.50 -3.54 0.61
CA MET A 1 13.84 -3.24 1.91
C MET A 1 14.82 -3.00 3.07
N LYS A 2 15.87 -3.79 3.23
CA LYS A 2 16.83 -3.60 4.35
C LYS A 2 17.39 -2.16 4.41
N GLU A 3 17.95 -1.66 3.32
CA GLU A 3 18.51 -0.29 3.24
C GLU A 3 17.48 0.80 3.56
N ILE A 4 16.20 0.56 3.19
CA ILE A 4 15.10 1.49 3.48
C ILE A 4 14.85 1.55 4.99
N VAL A 5 14.74 0.40 5.65
CA VAL A 5 14.54 0.32 7.11
C VAL A 5 15.71 0.98 7.84
N GLU A 6 16.95 0.67 7.46
CA GLU A 6 18.16 1.29 8.04
C GLU A 6 18.17 2.82 7.85
N LYS A 7 17.73 3.30 6.68
CA LYS A 7 17.65 4.74 6.38
C LYS A 7 16.55 5.42 7.19
N LEU A 8 15.37 4.81 7.32
CA LEU A 8 14.28 5.30 8.16
C LEU A 8 14.72 5.40 9.63
N ILE A 9 15.42 4.39 10.16
CA ILE A 9 15.99 4.42 11.52
C ILE A 9 16.93 5.62 11.68
N LYS A 10 17.88 5.78 10.74
CA LYS A 10 18.85 6.88 10.76
C LYS A 10 18.20 8.26 10.70
N LEU A 11 17.10 8.38 9.95
CA LEU A 11 16.37 9.64 9.79
C LEU A 11 15.33 9.87 10.90
N ASN A 12 15.14 8.91 11.81
CA ASN A 12 14.08 8.91 12.83
C ASN A 12 12.68 9.10 12.20
N LYS A 13 12.44 8.41 11.08
CA LYS A 13 11.17 8.44 10.34
C LYS A 13 10.46 7.10 10.41
N THR A 14 9.15 7.13 10.34
CA THR A 14 8.27 5.97 10.45
C THR A 14 7.44 5.76 9.20
N ILE A 15 7.00 4.51 9.01
CA ILE A 15 6.18 4.07 7.87
C ILE A 15 5.04 3.17 8.34
N SER A 16 3.92 3.24 7.65
CA SER A 16 2.75 2.39 7.89
C SER A 16 2.17 1.88 6.57
N THR A 17 1.39 0.80 6.62
CA THR A 17 0.79 0.20 5.41
C THR A 17 -0.71 -0.01 5.57
N MET A 18 -1.47 0.23 4.48
CA MET A 18 -2.84 -0.24 4.31
C MET A 18 -2.91 -1.09 3.05
N GLU A 19 -2.97 -2.39 3.23
CA GLU A 19 -2.90 -3.37 2.15
C GLU A 19 -4.24 -4.03 1.88
N SER A 20 -4.55 -4.26 0.61
CA SER A 20 -5.69 -5.05 0.17
C SER A 20 -5.21 -6.33 -0.52
N CYS A 21 -5.01 -6.32 -1.82
CA CYS A 21 -4.68 -7.51 -2.60
C CYS A 21 -3.37 -8.21 -2.19
N THR A 22 -2.42 -7.48 -1.62
CA THR A 22 -1.15 -8.04 -1.13
C THR A 22 -1.29 -8.77 0.20
N GLY A 23 -2.32 -8.44 1.01
CA GLY A 23 -2.68 -9.20 2.22
C GLY A 23 -1.58 -9.24 3.29
N GLY A 24 -0.85 -8.14 3.49
CA GLY A 24 0.22 -8.05 4.48
C GLY A 24 1.62 -8.41 3.96
N TYR A 25 1.78 -8.61 2.64
CA TYR A 25 3.07 -9.00 2.06
C TYR A 25 4.12 -7.89 2.22
N VAL A 26 3.72 -6.62 2.09
CA VAL A 26 4.63 -5.47 2.28
C VAL A 26 4.97 -5.30 3.76
N ALA A 27 3.99 -5.38 4.64
CA ALA A 27 4.21 -5.36 6.09
C ALA A 27 5.16 -6.48 6.53
N ASN A 28 4.96 -7.70 6.01
CA ASN A 28 5.87 -8.82 6.25
C ASN A 28 7.29 -8.53 5.76
N GLY A 29 7.43 -7.95 4.56
CA GLY A 29 8.74 -7.60 4.01
C GLY A 29 9.48 -6.53 4.82
N ILE A 30 8.76 -5.60 5.45
CA ILE A 30 9.33 -4.62 6.39
C ILE A 30 9.73 -5.31 7.70
N THR A 31 8.82 -6.06 8.30
CA THR A 31 9.02 -6.67 9.63
C THR A 31 10.02 -7.83 9.64
N THR A 32 10.38 -8.38 8.48
CA THR A 32 11.47 -9.35 8.33
C THR A 32 12.85 -8.74 8.61
N ILE A 33 12.96 -7.41 8.57
CA ILE A 33 14.24 -6.74 8.80
C ILE A 33 14.45 -6.47 10.30
N PRO A 34 15.58 -6.90 10.89
CA PRO A 34 15.90 -6.58 12.26
C PRO A 34 15.88 -5.08 12.53
N GLY A 35 15.25 -4.66 13.63
CA GLY A 35 15.09 -3.24 13.98
C GLY A 35 13.86 -2.56 13.35
N ALA A 36 13.06 -3.26 12.54
CA ALA A 36 11.85 -2.70 11.91
C ALA A 36 10.84 -2.14 12.91
N SER A 37 10.79 -2.65 14.15
CA SER A 37 9.87 -2.16 15.19
C SER A 37 10.07 -0.69 15.57
N SER A 38 11.23 -0.10 15.28
CA SER A 38 11.48 1.33 15.51
C SER A 38 10.90 2.23 14.42
N VAL A 39 10.55 1.68 13.26
CA VAL A 39 10.05 2.43 12.10
C VAL A 39 8.67 2.01 11.63
N PHE A 40 8.22 0.81 12.00
CA PHE A 40 6.93 0.25 11.58
C PHE A 40 6.16 -0.29 12.79
N MET A 41 5.13 0.42 13.21
CA MET A 41 4.34 0.06 14.40
C MET A 41 2.98 -0.55 14.04
N PHE A 42 2.46 -0.29 12.84
CA PHE A 42 1.13 -0.75 12.45
C PHE A 42 0.98 -0.88 10.94
N GLY A 43 0.28 -1.93 10.53
CA GLY A 43 -0.21 -2.12 9.17
C GLY A 43 -1.59 -2.76 9.19
N ALA A 44 -2.50 -2.26 8.34
CA ALA A 44 -3.85 -2.75 8.19
C ALA A 44 -3.99 -3.61 6.92
N ILE A 45 -4.72 -4.73 7.04
CA ILE A 45 -5.17 -5.53 5.89
C ILE A 45 -6.67 -5.26 5.71
N THR A 46 -7.01 -4.31 4.83
CA THR A 46 -8.38 -3.92 4.52
C THR A 46 -8.87 -4.63 3.26
N TYR A 47 -9.17 -5.92 3.38
CA TYR A 47 -9.45 -6.79 2.24
C TYR A 47 -10.84 -6.59 1.63
N SER A 48 -11.79 -5.98 2.35
CA SER A 48 -13.11 -5.59 1.84
C SER A 48 -13.29 -4.07 1.83
N ASN A 49 -14.27 -3.59 1.06
CA ASN A 49 -14.62 -2.18 1.02
C ASN A 49 -15.09 -1.69 2.39
N ASP A 50 -15.89 -2.48 3.12
CA ASP A 50 -16.39 -2.15 4.46
C ASP A 50 -15.25 -1.84 5.43
N TYR A 51 -14.17 -2.63 5.42
CA TYR A 51 -13.03 -2.40 6.29
C TYR A 51 -12.16 -1.22 5.84
N LYS A 52 -12.11 -0.93 4.52
CA LYS A 52 -11.49 0.32 4.05
C LYS A 52 -12.23 1.54 4.60
N ILE A 53 -13.56 1.55 4.47
CA ILE A 53 -14.42 2.63 4.96
C ILE A 53 -14.33 2.77 6.49
N LYS A 54 -14.38 1.67 7.23
CA LYS A 54 -14.19 1.68 8.70
C LYS A 54 -12.85 2.24 9.13
N MET A 55 -11.81 2.09 8.33
CA MET A 55 -10.50 2.68 8.57
C MET A 55 -10.42 4.15 8.15
N GLY A 56 -11.42 4.69 7.46
CA GLY A 56 -11.50 6.11 7.07
C GLY A 56 -11.25 6.40 5.59
N VAL A 57 -11.18 5.38 4.74
CA VAL A 57 -11.18 5.56 3.28
C VAL A 57 -12.57 6.08 2.85
N SER A 58 -12.60 7.05 1.94
CA SER A 58 -13.83 7.67 1.44
C SER A 58 -14.74 6.65 0.74
N SER A 59 -16.00 6.51 1.22
CA SER A 59 -17.00 5.71 0.53
C SER A 59 -17.40 6.31 -0.81
N GLU A 60 -17.42 7.64 -0.89
CA GLU A 60 -17.74 8.40 -2.10
C GLU A 60 -16.69 8.12 -3.19
N ASP A 61 -15.41 8.12 -2.83
CA ASP A 61 -14.34 7.83 -3.79
C ASP A 61 -14.36 6.37 -4.27
N ILE A 62 -14.72 5.43 -3.40
CA ILE A 62 -14.92 4.04 -3.80
C ILE A 62 -16.09 3.91 -4.79
N GLU A 63 -17.21 4.62 -4.58
CA GLU A 63 -18.38 4.60 -5.45
C GLU A 63 -18.10 5.29 -6.79
N GLU A 64 -17.44 6.45 -6.78
CA GLU A 64 -17.20 7.26 -7.99
C GLU A 64 -16.08 6.71 -8.87
N TYR A 65 -14.95 6.31 -8.27
CA TYR A 65 -13.73 5.93 -9.00
C TYR A 65 -13.44 4.43 -9.00
N SER A 66 -14.26 3.62 -8.35
CA SER A 66 -13.98 2.20 -8.06
C SER A 66 -12.92 2.00 -6.96
N VAL A 67 -13.08 0.93 -6.20
CA VAL A 67 -12.08 0.51 -5.21
C VAL A 67 -10.70 0.22 -5.83
N TYR A 68 -10.66 -0.05 -7.13
CA TYR A 68 -9.44 -0.28 -7.92
C TYR A 68 -9.07 0.97 -8.71
N SER A 69 -8.55 1.97 -8.02
CA SER A 69 -8.14 3.25 -8.58
C SER A 69 -6.96 3.86 -7.83
N ALA A 70 -6.26 4.78 -8.48
CA ALA A 70 -5.20 5.56 -7.85
C ALA A 70 -5.75 6.46 -6.73
N ILE A 71 -6.99 6.95 -6.87
CA ILE A 71 -7.65 7.80 -5.87
C ILE A 71 -7.84 7.03 -4.58
N VAL A 72 -8.39 5.81 -4.65
CA VAL A 72 -8.58 4.97 -3.46
C VAL A 72 -7.24 4.52 -2.88
N ALA A 73 -6.21 4.26 -3.69
CA ALA A 73 -4.87 4.00 -3.18
C ALA A 73 -4.29 5.21 -2.42
N ASN A 74 -4.54 6.46 -2.91
CA ASN A 74 -4.15 7.69 -2.23
C ASN A 74 -4.87 7.83 -0.88
N ASP A 75 -6.17 7.60 -0.84
CA ASP A 75 -6.93 7.62 0.40
C ASP A 75 -6.39 6.61 1.41
N MET A 76 -6.13 5.38 0.98
CA MET A 76 -5.56 4.35 1.82
C MET A 76 -4.21 4.77 2.41
N SER A 77 -3.31 5.33 1.60
CA SER A 77 -1.98 5.74 2.02
C SER A 77 -2.03 6.93 3.00
N LYS A 78 -2.84 7.94 2.71
CA LYS A 78 -3.02 9.12 3.57
C LYS A 78 -3.73 8.77 4.88
N THR A 79 -4.76 7.95 4.80
CA THR A 79 -5.53 7.50 5.98
C THR A 79 -4.66 6.73 6.96
N ILE A 80 -3.88 5.75 6.49
CA ILE A 80 -3.03 4.97 7.39
C ILE A 80 -1.89 5.80 7.98
N CYS A 81 -1.33 6.71 7.19
CA CYS A 81 -0.33 7.67 7.65
C CYS A 81 -0.87 8.57 8.77
N SER A 82 -2.10 9.10 8.59
CA SER A 82 -2.77 9.94 9.58
C SER A 82 -3.15 9.15 10.84
N TYR A 83 -3.68 7.93 10.68
CA TYR A 83 -4.07 7.06 11.79
C TYR A 83 -2.89 6.71 12.71
N THR A 84 -1.73 6.45 12.13
CA THR A 84 -0.52 6.06 12.88
C THR A 84 0.36 7.25 13.24
N ASN A 85 0.10 8.42 12.68
CA ASN A 85 0.97 9.59 12.72
C ASN A 85 2.39 9.31 12.16
N SER A 86 2.51 8.37 11.20
CA SER A 86 3.78 8.05 10.55
C SER A 86 4.22 9.15 9.56
N ASN A 87 5.48 9.14 9.13
CA ASN A 87 6.00 10.05 8.11
C ASN A 87 5.58 9.60 6.70
N TYR A 88 5.48 8.27 6.50
CA TYR A 88 5.07 7.68 5.23
C TYR A 88 3.92 6.70 5.44
N GLY A 89 2.92 6.76 4.57
CA GLY A 89 1.84 5.77 4.48
C GLY A 89 1.85 5.09 3.12
N ILE A 90 1.71 3.77 3.09
CA ILE A 90 1.59 2.99 1.86
C ILE A 90 0.16 2.49 1.72
N GLY A 91 -0.48 2.78 0.58
CA GLY A 91 -1.80 2.29 0.19
C GLY A 91 -1.70 1.39 -1.04
N ILE A 92 -2.31 0.19 -0.98
CA ILE A 92 -2.27 -0.77 -2.09
C ILE A 92 -3.65 -1.37 -2.31
N THR A 93 -4.17 -1.20 -3.52
CA THR A 93 -5.42 -1.80 -3.97
C THR A 93 -5.30 -2.33 -5.39
N GLY A 94 -6.09 -3.34 -5.76
CA GLY A 94 -6.05 -3.91 -7.10
C GLY A 94 -6.41 -5.38 -7.14
N LYS A 95 -6.26 -5.96 -8.34
CA LYS A 95 -6.53 -7.37 -8.62
C LYS A 95 -5.26 -8.08 -9.05
N LEU A 96 -5.04 -9.28 -8.52
CA LEU A 96 -3.86 -10.10 -8.81
C LEU A 96 -4.21 -11.20 -9.82
N ASN A 97 -4.45 -10.77 -11.06
CA ASN A 97 -4.73 -11.61 -12.22
C ASN A 97 -5.92 -12.56 -12.02
N LYS A 98 -6.98 -12.08 -11.34
CA LYS A 98 -8.23 -12.80 -11.15
C LYS A 98 -9.36 -11.83 -10.85
N SER A 99 -10.52 -12.07 -11.46
CA SER A 99 -11.73 -11.28 -11.21
C SER A 99 -12.18 -11.36 -9.74
N ASP A 100 -12.72 -10.24 -9.26
CA ASP A 100 -13.34 -10.15 -7.95
C ASP A 100 -14.87 -10.09 -8.11
N PRO A 101 -15.61 -11.11 -7.66
CA PRO A 101 -17.08 -11.15 -7.80
C PRO A 101 -17.79 -10.03 -7.02
N ASN A 102 -17.14 -9.44 -6.03
CA ASN A 102 -17.71 -8.34 -5.23
C ASN A 102 -17.44 -6.96 -5.84
N ASN A 103 -16.41 -6.85 -6.73
CA ASN A 103 -16.02 -5.59 -7.38
C ASN A 103 -15.64 -5.89 -8.83
N LEU A 104 -16.63 -5.86 -9.73
CA LEU A 104 -16.46 -6.26 -11.14
C LEU A 104 -15.71 -5.21 -11.99
N SER A 105 -15.66 -3.97 -11.56
CA SER A 105 -15.00 -2.89 -12.31
C SER A 105 -13.48 -3.04 -12.40
N GLY A 106 -12.89 -2.48 -13.44
CA GLY A 106 -11.45 -2.44 -13.68
C GLY A 106 -10.85 -3.76 -14.18
N ASP A 107 -9.60 -3.69 -14.60
CA ASP A 107 -8.86 -4.82 -15.16
C ASP A 107 -8.47 -5.82 -14.07
N ASP A 108 -8.53 -7.11 -14.36
CA ASP A 108 -8.29 -8.17 -13.39
C ASP A 108 -6.81 -8.35 -12.98
N ASN A 109 -5.91 -7.64 -13.62
CA ASN A 109 -4.46 -7.73 -13.41
C ASN A 109 -3.77 -6.40 -13.07
N ARG A 110 -4.53 -5.41 -12.62
CA ARG A 110 -4.04 -4.05 -12.35
C ARG A 110 -3.97 -3.79 -10.86
N VAL A 111 -2.83 -3.23 -10.41
CA VAL A 111 -2.60 -2.86 -9.02
C VAL A 111 -2.15 -1.41 -8.95
N TYR A 112 -2.77 -0.66 -8.06
CA TYR A 112 -2.48 0.72 -7.74
C TYR A 112 -1.73 0.80 -6.42
N ILE A 113 -0.61 1.50 -6.42
CA ILE A 113 0.27 1.71 -5.28
C ILE A 113 0.37 3.20 -5.05
N SER A 114 0.15 3.64 -3.84
CA SER A 114 0.38 5.02 -3.41
C SER A 114 1.28 5.05 -2.18
N ILE A 115 2.26 5.95 -2.18
CA ILE A 115 3.05 6.29 -1.00
C ILE A 115 2.81 7.77 -0.71
N TYR A 116 2.19 8.05 0.42
CA TYR A 116 1.99 9.41 0.90
C TYR A 116 3.15 9.83 1.81
N SER A 117 3.78 10.96 1.48
CA SER A 117 4.79 11.63 2.30
C SER A 117 4.11 12.75 3.09
N LYS A 118 4.03 12.59 4.41
CA LYS A 118 3.40 13.57 5.30
C LYS A 118 4.14 14.90 5.34
N ASP A 119 5.47 14.84 5.35
CA ASP A 119 6.29 16.04 5.47
C ASP A 119 6.22 16.94 4.23
N GLU A 120 5.96 16.33 3.07
CA GLU A 120 5.84 17.04 1.78
C GLU A 120 4.37 17.29 1.37
N ASP A 121 3.42 16.64 2.03
CA ASP A 121 2.00 16.56 1.64
C ASP A 121 1.83 16.10 0.17
N LEU A 122 2.59 15.09 -0.24
CA LEU A 122 2.63 14.58 -1.60
C LEU A 122 2.33 13.09 -1.69
N PHE A 123 1.70 12.70 -2.80
CA PHE A 123 1.48 11.31 -3.19
C PHE A 123 2.45 10.90 -4.29
N TYR A 124 3.10 9.77 -4.12
CA TYR A 124 3.89 9.09 -5.13
C TYR A 124 3.11 7.86 -5.58
N ASN A 125 2.70 7.83 -6.84
CA ASN A 125 1.80 6.82 -7.37
C ASN A 125 2.48 5.99 -8.45
N GLU A 126 2.19 4.69 -8.42
CA GLU A 126 2.50 3.75 -9.51
C GLU A 126 1.28 2.86 -9.78
N GLU A 127 1.11 2.54 -11.04
CA GLU A 127 0.16 1.57 -11.52
C GLU A 127 0.94 0.46 -12.21
N ILE A 128 0.71 -0.79 -11.82
CA ILE A 128 1.41 -1.92 -12.40
C ILE A 128 0.44 -2.96 -12.92
N ILE A 129 0.85 -3.63 -14.00
CA ILE A 129 0.14 -4.78 -14.56
C ILE A 129 0.87 -6.03 -14.09
N VAL A 130 0.19 -6.87 -13.30
CA VAL A 130 0.73 -8.16 -12.88
C VAL A 130 0.49 -9.21 -13.96
N MET A 131 1.54 -9.95 -14.31
CA MET A 131 1.51 -10.88 -15.46
C MET A 131 1.59 -12.35 -15.06
N TYR A 132 1.76 -12.65 -13.77
CA TYR A 132 1.90 -14.03 -13.32
C TYR A 132 0.54 -14.64 -12.98
N SER A 133 0.36 -15.92 -13.28
CA SER A 133 -0.79 -16.72 -12.82
C SER A 133 -0.65 -17.08 -11.33
N ASP A 134 0.58 -17.20 -10.84
CA ASP A 134 0.89 -17.44 -9.44
C ASP A 134 0.68 -16.17 -8.60
N ARG A 135 -0.22 -16.28 -7.63
CA ARG A 135 -0.62 -15.15 -6.79
C ARG A 135 0.50 -14.65 -5.86
N CYS A 136 1.38 -15.56 -5.42
CA CYS A 136 2.52 -15.20 -4.59
C CYS A 136 3.53 -14.35 -5.38
N ARG A 137 3.81 -14.75 -6.62
CA ARG A 137 4.66 -13.98 -7.53
C ARG A 137 4.09 -12.60 -7.88
N CYS A 138 2.76 -12.50 -8.01
CA CYS A 138 2.12 -11.19 -8.18
C CYS A 138 2.37 -10.28 -6.97
N LYS A 139 2.25 -10.81 -5.75
CA LYS A 139 2.53 -10.03 -4.52
C LYS A 139 4.01 -9.64 -4.42
N GLU A 140 4.92 -10.52 -4.79
CA GLU A 140 6.35 -10.24 -4.87
C GLU A 140 6.64 -9.08 -5.82
N MET A 141 6.06 -9.10 -7.03
CA MET A 141 6.19 -8.01 -8.01
C MET A 141 5.68 -6.66 -7.44
N VAL A 142 4.56 -6.65 -6.74
CA VAL A 142 4.04 -5.45 -6.06
C VAL A 142 5.02 -4.97 -4.99
N PHE A 143 5.55 -5.88 -4.18
CA PHE A 143 6.53 -5.57 -3.14
C PHE A 143 7.82 -4.98 -3.71
N GLU A 144 8.35 -5.56 -4.80
CA GLU A 144 9.53 -5.03 -5.48
C GLU A 144 9.30 -3.60 -5.99
N LYS A 145 8.12 -3.32 -6.55
CA LYS A 145 7.75 -1.96 -6.98
C LYS A 145 7.68 -0.99 -5.78
N VAL A 146 7.10 -1.39 -4.67
CA VAL A 146 7.09 -0.57 -3.44
C VAL A 146 8.51 -0.26 -2.97
N VAL A 147 9.42 -1.25 -2.99
CA VAL A 147 10.83 -1.06 -2.64
C VAL A 147 11.50 -0.05 -3.59
N GLU A 148 11.27 -0.18 -4.91
CA GLU A 148 11.79 0.77 -5.91
C GLU A 148 11.30 2.20 -5.65
N MET A 149 10.00 2.37 -5.36
CA MET A 149 9.41 3.68 -5.05
C MET A 149 10.03 4.28 -3.80
N LEU A 150 10.15 3.50 -2.72
CA LEU A 150 10.73 3.96 -1.46
C LEU A 150 12.19 4.38 -1.62
N HIS A 151 12.99 3.70 -2.44
CA HIS A 151 14.38 4.11 -2.72
C HIS A 151 14.49 5.47 -3.42
N LYS A 152 13.48 5.90 -4.15
CA LYS A 152 13.44 7.22 -4.82
C LYS A 152 12.98 8.32 -3.87
N ILE A 153 12.18 7.97 -2.85
CA ILE A 153 11.51 8.92 -1.95
C ILE A 153 12.32 9.15 -0.67
N ILE A 154 12.92 8.09 -0.16
CA ILE A 154 13.71 8.09 1.07
C ILE A 154 15.20 8.04 0.73
#